data_d1252a4aecfbc49204fef50b2fde14e2
#
_entry.id   d1252a4aecfbc49204fef50b2fde14e2
#
_cell.length_a   1.000
_cell.length_b   1.000
_cell.length_c   1.000
_cell.angle_alpha   90.00
_cell.angle_beta   90.00
_cell.angle_gamma   90.00
#
_symmetry.space_group_name_H-M   'P 1'
#
loop_
_entity.id
_entity.type
_entity.pdbx_description
1 polymer ?
#
loop_
_entity_poly.entity_id
_entity_poly.type
_entity_poly.pdbx_seq_one_letter_code
_entity_poly.pdbx_strand_id
1 'polypeptide(L)'
;AVAAAPEEDPLKAWEGLGYYRRARNIQAAARVIMERHGGIFPTSYADILALPGVGPYTAGAIASTAYNEEVPCVDGNVERVLSRVFDIDTPVKEEPAKGRIRELAQALIPKGEARNFNQGLMELGALVCRKKPECERCPLAGLCESRHLGIQNERPVPGKKAAVTQLEVVCGVLLHEGKVFIQRRNEKDVWGGLWEFPGGCVEPGETPEQAVTREWMEEVGFKVAIVRPLDVIRHNY
;
A
#
# COMPACT_ATOMS: atom_id res chain seq x y z
N ALA A 1 20.24 -14.02 -6.88
CA ALA A 1 19.51 -14.91 -5.96
C ALA A 1 18.00 -14.74 -6.14
N VAL A 2 17.38 -13.60 -5.75
CA VAL A 2 15.91 -13.40 -5.75
C VAL A 2 15.28 -13.61 -7.13
N ALA A 3 15.88 -13.12 -8.21
CA ALA A 3 15.36 -13.24 -9.57
C ALA A 3 15.19 -14.70 -10.03
N ALA A 4 16.12 -15.58 -9.63
CA ALA A 4 16.16 -16.98 -10.03
C ALA A 4 15.50 -17.93 -9.02
N ALA A 5 15.03 -17.44 -7.88
CA ALA A 5 14.38 -18.25 -6.87
C ALA A 5 13.00 -18.73 -7.34
N PRO A 6 12.53 -19.91 -6.92
CA PRO A 6 11.12 -20.27 -7.02
C PRO A 6 10.25 -19.21 -6.35
N GLU A 7 9.03 -18.98 -6.82
CA GLU A 7 8.14 -17.94 -6.27
C GLU A 7 7.82 -18.17 -4.78
N GLU A 8 7.82 -19.40 -4.35
CA GLU A 8 7.54 -19.81 -2.97
C GLU A 8 8.58 -19.27 -1.98
N ASP A 9 9.84 -19.16 -2.38
CA ASP A 9 10.93 -18.72 -1.49
C ASP A 9 10.78 -17.26 -1.03
N PRO A 10 10.60 -16.26 -1.94
CA PRO A 10 10.31 -14.90 -1.54
C PRO A 10 9.00 -14.76 -0.74
N LEU A 11 7.96 -15.52 -1.08
CA LEU A 11 6.70 -15.50 -0.34
C LEU A 11 6.86 -16.05 1.08
N LYS A 12 7.63 -17.14 1.23
CA LYS A 12 7.95 -17.71 2.56
C LYS A 12 8.78 -16.75 3.42
N ALA A 13 9.79 -16.11 2.81
CA ALA A 13 10.59 -15.08 3.51
C ALA A 13 9.75 -13.84 3.90
N TRP A 14 8.63 -13.60 3.22
CA TRP A 14 7.71 -12.49 3.48
C TRP A 14 6.58 -12.84 4.45
N GLU A 15 6.54 -14.09 4.95
CA GLU A 15 5.46 -14.59 5.80
C GLU A 15 5.22 -13.69 7.02
N GLY A 16 3.94 -13.37 7.30
CA GLY A 16 3.53 -12.51 8.41
C GLY A 16 3.58 -10.99 8.14
N LEU A 17 4.23 -10.51 7.07
CA LEU A 17 4.31 -9.08 6.75
C LEU A 17 3.08 -8.54 6.00
N GLY A 18 2.21 -9.41 5.50
CA GLY A 18 1.04 -9.04 4.72
C GLY A 18 1.35 -8.39 3.37
N TYR A 19 0.32 -8.07 2.58
CA TYR A 19 0.48 -7.45 1.27
C TYR A 19 1.48 -8.20 0.38
N TYR A 20 1.31 -9.51 0.21
CA TYR A 20 2.21 -10.44 -0.49
C TYR A 20 2.53 -10.04 -1.94
N ARG A 21 1.68 -9.21 -2.56
CA ARG A 21 1.97 -8.59 -3.85
C ARG A 21 3.29 -7.83 -3.85
N ARG A 22 3.74 -7.29 -2.69
CA ARG A 22 5.05 -6.64 -2.58
C ARG A 22 6.20 -7.62 -2.81
N ALA A 23 6.12 -8.81 -2.23
CA ALA A 23 7.13 -9.85 -2.44
C ALA A 23 7.21 -10.29 -3.92
N ARG A 24 6.05 -10.51 -4.55
CA ARG A 24 5.99 -10.82 -6.00
C ARG A 24 6.57 -9.69 -6.86
N ASN A 25 6.24 -8.44 -6.54
CA ASN A 25 6.79 -7.29 -7.25
C ASN A 25 8.31 -7.16 -7.10
N ILE A 26 8.86 -7.44 -5.92
CA ILE A 26 10.32 -7.45 -5.70
C ILE A 26 10.98 -8.51 -6.60
N GLN A 27 10.42 -9.70 -6.68
CA GLN A 27 10.95 -10.75 -7.56
C GLN A 27 10.83 -10.38 -9.04
N ALA A 28 9.68 -9.84 -9.44
CA ALA A 28 9.47 -9.37 -10.82
C ALA A 28 10.45 -8.24 -11.19
N ALA A 29 10.65 -7.26 -10.30
CA ALA A 29 11.64 -6.21 -10.49
C ALA A 29 13.06 -6.77 -10.60
N ALA A 30 13.42 -7.74 -9.76
CA ALA A 30 14.73 -8.39 -9.82
C ALA A 30 14.97 -9.11 -11.16
N ARG A 31 13.94 -9.76 -11.72
CA ARG A 31 14.01 -10.39 -13.06
C ARG A 31 14.23 -9.33 -14.15
N VAL A 32 13.48 -8.22 -14.12
CA VAL A 32 13.66 -7.11 -15.07
C VAL A 32 15.06 -6.52 -14.98
N ILE A 33 15.62 -6.35 -13.76
CA ILE A 33 16.98 -5.86 -13.57
C ILE A 33 18.01 -6.82 -14.19
N MET A 34 17.84 -8.12 -14.02
CA MET A 34 18.72 -9.10 -14.64
C MET A 34 18.64 -9.08 -16.17
N GLU A 35 17.42 -9.01 -16.72
CA GLU A 35 17.17 -9.11 -18.16
C GLU A 35 17.51 -7.82 -18.92
N ARG A 36 17.14 -6.66 -18.38
CA ARG A 36 17.23 -5.37 -19.10
C ARG A 36 18.40 -4.50 -18.66
N HIS A 37 18.89 -4.69 -17.44
CA HIS A 37 19.95 -3.87 -16.85
C HIS A 37 21.22 -4.68 -16.52
N GLY A 38 21.33 -5.92 -17.03
CA GLY A 38 22.52 -6.76 -16.85
C GLY A 38 22.84 -7.10 -15.39
N GLY A 39 21.84 -7.11 -14.52
CA GLY A 39 22.00 -7.36 -13.09
C GLY A 39 22.46 -6.15 -12.27
N ILE A 40 22.63 -4.97 -12.89
CA ILE A 40 22.96 -3.71 -12.22
C ILE A 40 21.68 -2.93 -11.97
N PHE A 41 21.47 -2.50 -10.73
CA PHE A 41 20.28 -1.72 -10.37
C PHE A 41 20.31 -0.36 -11.12
N PRO A 42 19.19 0.04 -11.80
CA PRO A 42 19.16 1.31 -12.54
C PRO A 42 19.28 2.50 -11.59
N THR A 43 19.91 3.56 -12.08
CA THR A 43 20.21 4.76 -11.28
C THR A 43 19.31 5.94 -11.60
N SER A 44 18.67 5.97 -12.79
CA SER A 44 17.77 7.07 -13.17
C SER A 44 16.36 6.85 -12.62
N TYR A 45 15.69 7.95 -12.25
CA TYR A 45 14.30 7.94 -11.83
C TYR A 45 13.38 7.23 -12.83
N ALA A 46 13.58 7.48 -14.12
CA ALA A 46 12.74 6.92 -15.19
C ALA A 46 12.86 5.39 -15.26
N ASP A 47 14.08 4.85 -15.20
CA ASP A 47 14.33 3.41 -15.24
C ASP A 47 13.85 2.72 -13.96
N ILE A 48 14.02 3.38 -12.81
CA ILE A 48 13.52 2.88 -11.51
C ILE A 48 11.99 2.84 -11.51
N LEU A 49 11.32 3.88 -12.03
CA LEU A 49 9.86 3.94 -12.12
C LEU A 49 9.28 2.87 -13.04
N ALA A 50 10.04 2.43 -14.04
CA ALA A 50 9.63 1.38 -14.97
C ALA A 50 9.69 -0.04 -14.35
N LEU A 51 10.25 -0.21 -13.16
CA LEU A 51 10.34 -1.50 -12.48
C LEU A 51 8.96 -1.95 -11.95
N PRO A 52 8.62 -3.23 -12.02
CA PRO A 52 7.38 -3.78 -11.48
C PRO A 52 7.15 -3.40 -10.01
N GLY A 53 5.97 -2.86 -9.72
CA GLY A 53 5.57 -2.49 -8.36
C GLY A 53 6.21 -1.22 -7.81
N VAL A 54 6.98 -0.50 -8.60
CA VAL A 54 7.57 0.79 -8.24
C VAL A 54 6.66 1.92 -8.72
N GLY A 55 6.12 2.68 -7.79
CA GLY A 55 5.36 3.90 -8.08
C GLY A 55 6.21 5.17 -7.95
N PRO A 56 5.66 6.35 -8.30
CA PRO A 56 6.39 7.63 -8.27
C PRO A 56 7.06 7.94 -6.92
N TYR A 57 6.38 7.63 -5.81
CA TYR A 57 6.94 7.77 -4.46
C TYR A 57 8.19 6.89 -4.28
N THR A 58 8.06 5.59 -4.57
CA THR A 58 9.17 4.64 -4.39
C THR A 58 10.34 4.97 -5.31
N ALA A 59 10.05 5.32 -6.57
CA ALA A 59 11.08 5.75 -7.52
C ALA A 59 11.80 7.02 -7.04
N GLY A 60 11.06 8.03 -6.58
CA GLY A 60 11.63 9.25 -6.02
C GLY A 60 12.47 9.00 -4.77
N ALA A 61 12.00 8.13 -3.86
CA ALA A 61 12.73 7.75 -2.67
C ALA A 61 14.07 7.07 -3.02
N ILE A 62 14.07 6.10 -3.92
CA ILE A 62 15.29 5.39 -4.33
C ILE A 62 16.25 6.33 -5.07
N ALA A 63 15.76 7.04 -6.10
CA ALA A 63 16.59 7.92 -6.93
C ALA A 63 17.21 9.05 -6.13
N SER A 64 16.46 9.73 -5.26
CA SER A 64 17.00 10.80 -4.44
C SER A 64 17.89 10.29 -3.31
N THR A 65 17.53 9.21 -2.61
CA THR A 65 18.28 8.72 -1.45
C THR A 65 19.56 7.99 -1.86
N ALA A 66 19.48 7.08 -2.83
CA ALA A 66 20.65 6.30 -3.25
C ALA A 66 21.58 7.07 -4.17
N TYR A 67 21.00 7.83 -5.11
CA TYR A 67 21.76 8.46 -6.20
C TYR A 67 21.76 9.98 -6.15
N ASN A 68 21.09 10.59 -5.19
CA ASN A 68 20.95 12.05 -5.04
C ASN A 68 20.40 12.73 -6.30
N GLU A 69 19.59 12.02 -7.09
CA GLU A 69 18.91 12.59 -8.25
C GLU A 69 17.90 13.64 -7.80
N GLU A 70 17.85 14.78 -8.49
CA GLU A 70 16.99 15.91 -8.14
C GLU A 70 15.54 15.66 -8.50
N VAL A 71 14.93 14.67 -7.84
CA VAL A 71 13.53 14.27 -8.00
C VAL A 71 12.81 14.26 -6.66
N PRO A 72 11.50 14.58 -6.61
CA PRO A 72 10.77 14.66 -5.37
C PRO A 72 10.35 13.27 -4.85
N CYS A 73 10.32 13.14 -3.54
CA CYS A 73 9.77 12.00 -2.83
C CYS A 73 8.54 12.46 -2.04
N VAL A 74 7.34 12.29 -2.62
CA VAL A 74 6.09 12.79 -2.03
C VAL A 74 5.32 11.64 -1.39
N ASP A 75 5.36 11.57 -0.07
CA ASP A 75 4.54 10.70 0.77
C ASP A 75 3.42 11.48 1.47
N GLY A 76 2.63 10.82 2.29
CA GLY A 76 1.58 11.49 3.06
C GLY A 76 2.08 12.54 4.08
N ASN A 77 3.35 12.46 4.50
CA ASN A 77 3.97 13.48 5.35
C ASN A 77 4.29 14.73 4.54
N VAL A 78 4.92 14.56 3.38
CA VAL A 78 5.24 15.65 2.44
C VAL A 78 3.97 16.33 1.93
N GLU A 79 2.94 15.55 1.54
CA GLU A 79 1.62 16.11 1.17
C GLU A 79 1.05 17.02 2.27
N ARG A 80 1.11 16.58 3.52
CA ARG A 80 0.61 17.36 4.66
C ARG A 80 1.42 18.61 4.94
N VAL A 81 2.76 18.52 4.87
CA VAL A 81 3.64 19.68 5.06
C VAL A 81 3.38 20.72 3.98
N LEU A 82 3.45 20.34 2.71
CA LEU A 82 3.30 21.26 1.60
C LEU A 82 1.88 21.84 1.52
N SER A 83 0.84 21.05 1.81
CA SER A 83 -0.52 21.59 1.84
C SER A 83 -0.71 22.64 2.92
N ARG A 84 -0.02 22.53 4.05
CA ARG A 84 -0.04 23.54 5.12
C ARG A 84 0.81 24.76 4.81
N VAL A 85 2.01 24.55 4.30
CA VAL A 85 2.94 25.67 3.97
C VAL A 85 2.35 26.56 2.89
N PHE A 86 1.73 25.98 1.86
CA PHE A 86 1.19 26.70 0.72
C PHE A 86 -0.34 26.83 0.71
N ASP A 87 -1.01 26.54 1.80
CA ASP A 87 -2.46 26.57 1.96
C ASP A 87 -3.23 25.93 0.80
N ILE A 88 -2.92 24.68 0.47
CA ILE A 88 -3.64 23.95 -0.57
C ILE A 88 -5.02 23.56 -0.03
N ASP A 89 -6.06 24.22 -0.56
CA ASP A 89 -7.44 24.18 -0.10
C ASP A 89 -8.32 23.15 -0.82
N THR A 90 -7.71 22.29 -1.61
CA THR A 90 -8.37 21.20 -2.35
C THR A 90 -7.87 19.83 -1.89
N PRO A 91 -8.64 18.74 -2.11
CA PRO A 91 -8.28 17.41 -1.66
C PRO A 91 -6.93 16.93 -2.20
N VAL A 92 -5.95 16.73 -1.32
CA VAL A 92 -4.54 16.43 -1.69
C VAL A 92 -4.34 15.12 -2.46
N LYS A 93 -5.30 14.20 -2.42
CA LYS A 93 -5.26 12.94 -3.17
C LYS A 93 -5.86 13.02 -4.57
N GLU A 94 -6.45 14.16 -4.91
CA GLU A 94 -7.15 14.42 -6.17
C GLU A 94 -6.40 15.49 -6.97
N GLU A 95 -6.59 15.49 -8.29
CA GLU A 95 -6.11 16.60 -9.12
C GLU A 95 -7.06 17.80 -8.94
N PRO A 96 -6.56 19.06 -9.02
CA PRO A 96 -5.18 19.44 -9.36
C PRO A 96 -4.19 19.48 -8.18
N ALA A 97 -4.64 19.30 -6.92
CA ALA A 97 -3.79 19.44 -5.73
C ALA A 97 -2.60 18.49 -5.74
N LYS A 98 -2.82 17.25 -6.16
CA LYS A 98 -1.76 16.23 -6.25
C LYS A 98 -0.64 16.64 -7.23
N GLY A 99 -1.00 17.17 -8.39
CA GLY A 99 -0.05 17.72 -9.36
C GLY A 99 0.71 18.91 -8.77
N ARG A 100 -0.01 19.85 -8.15
CA ARG A 100 0.57 21.05 -7.53
C ARG A 100 1.57 20.71 -6.43
N ILE A 101 1.28 19.74 -5.55
CA ILE A 101 2.19 19.30 -4.51
C ILE A 101 3.48 18.73 -5.11
N ARG A 102 3.39 17.97 -6.20
CA ARG A 102 4.56 17.40 -6.87
C ARG A 102 5.43 18.48 -7.51
N GLU A 103 4.81 19.46 -8.16
CA GLU A 103 5.51 20.62 -8.75
C GLU A 103 6.23 21.43 -7.67
N LEU A 104 5.57 21.73 -6.56
CA LEU A 104 6.17 22.44 -5.43
C LEU A 104 7.33 21.65 -4.83
N ALA A 105 7.13 20.35 -4.58
CA ALA A 105 8.20 19.50 -4.06
C ALA A 105 9.42 19.50 -4.99
N GLN A 106 9.22 19.41 -6.32
CA GLN A 106 10.29 19.47 -7.31
C GLN A 106 11.01 20.81 -7.30
N ALA A 107 10.26 21.93 -7.31
CA ALA A 107 10.81 23.27 -7.36
C ALA A 107 11.62 23.66 -6.11
N LEU A 108 11.32 23.04 -4.98
CA LEU A 108 11.97 23.34 -3.70
C LEU A 108 13.28 22.56 -3.50
N ILE A 109 13.59 21.55 -4.30
CA ILE A 109 14.82 20.76 -4.14
C ILE A 109 16.04 21.64 -4.43
N PRO A 110 16.94 21.86 -3.45
CA PRO A 110 18.17 22.59 -3.71
C PRO A 110 19.11 21.73 -4.58
N LYS A 111 19.84 22.38 -5.46
CA LYS A 111 20.79 21.69 -6.35
C LYS A 111 21.80 20.86 -5.56
N GLY A 112 21.92 19.58 -5.88
CA GLY A 112 22.82 18.64 -5.24
C GLY A 112 22.41 18.13 -3.85
N GLU A 113 21.22 18.54 -3.33
CA GLU A 113 20.76 18.24 -1.97
C GLU A 113 19.45 17.43 -1.91
N ALA A 114 19.08 16.76 -2.99
CA ALA A 114 17.81 16.06 -3.08
C ALA A 114 17.61 15.01 -1.96
N ARG A 115 18.68 14.27 -1.61
CA ARG A 115 18.66 13.29 -0.52
C ARG A 115 18.27 13.94 0.80
N ASN A 116 19.02 14.97 1.20
CA ASN A 116 18.83 15.63 2.48
C ASN A 116 17.51 16.38 2.53
N PHE A 117 17.13 17.04 1.43
CA PHE A 117 15.87 17.77 1.34
C PHE A 117 14.65 16.85 1.47
N ASN A 118 14.57 15.79 0.69
CA ASN A 118 13.45 14.84 0.74
C ASN A 118 13.35 14.17 2.10
N GLN A 119 14.49 13.74 2.67
CA GLN A 119 14.51 13.14 4.00
C GLN A 119 14.05 14.12 5.07
N GLY A 120 14.59 15.34 5.08
CA GLY A 120 14.22 16.38 6.05
C GLY A 120 12.74 16.76 5.96
N LEU A 121 12.17 16.83 4.75
CA LEU A 121 10.75 17.15 4.56
C LEU A 121 9.84 16.02 5.06
N MET A 122 10.20 14.76 4.84
CA MET A 122 9.48 13.60 5.40
C MET A 122 9.57 13.57 6.93
N GLU A 123 10.76 13.80 7.50
CA GLU A 123 10.97 13.84 8.95
C GLU A 123 10.21 15.00 9.60
N LEU A 124 10.22 16.18 9.00
CA LEU A 124 9.43 17.31 9.46
C LEU A 124 7.95 16.95 9.58
N GLY A 125 7.42 16.26 8.57
CA GLY A 125 6.05 15.76 8.58
C GLY A 125 5.80 14.71 9.67
N ALA A 126 6.73 13.79 9.87
CA ALA A 126 6.60 12.71 10.84
C ALA A 126 6.75 13.17 12.30
N LEU A 127 7.64 14.11 12.56
CA LEU A 127 8.06 14.47 13.92
C LEU A 127 7.44 15.76 14.43
N VAL A 128 7.22 16.76 13.56
CA VAL A 128 6.77 18.11 13.94
C VAL A 128 5.41 18.46 13.33
N CYS A 129 5.31 18.42 12.00
CA CYS A 129 4.08 18.74 11.26
C CYS A 129 3.13 17.55 11.20
N ARG A 130 2.83 16.93 12.35
CA ARG A 130 1.95 15.77 12.52
C ARG A 130 0.48 16.12 12.26
N LYS A 131 -0.45 15.18 12.45
CA LYS A 131 -1.90 15.44 12.38
C LYS A 131 -2.28 16.60 13.31
N LYS A 132 -1.76 16.59 14.55
CA LYS A 132 -1.76 17.74 15.47
C LYS A 132 -0.36 18.35 15.41
N PRO A 133 -0.16 19.48 14.71
CA PRO A 133 1.17 20.03 14.46
C PRO A 133 1.72 20.77 15.66
N GLU A 134 3.03 20.68 15.87
CA GLU A 134 3.78 21.41 16.89
C GLU A 134 4.39 22.68 16.26
N CYS A 135 3.54 23.65 15.89
CA CYS A 135 3.94 24.81 15.11
C CYS A 135 5.01 25.68 15.79
N GLU A 136 5.06 25.71 17.12
CA GLU A 136 6.06 26.48 17.90
C GLU A 136 7.49 25.93 17.73
N ARG A 137 7.61 24.64 17.39
CA ARG A 137 8.91 23.97 17.14
C ARG A 137 9.24 23.88 15.66
N CYS A 138 8.33 24.33 14.80
CA CYS A 138 8.47 24.13 13.37
C CYS A 138 9.44 25.14 12.75
N PRO A 139 10.51 24.71 12.07
CA PRO A 139 11.44 25.63 11.42
C PRO A 139 10.80 26.43 10.27
N LEU A 140 9.67 25.95 9.73
CA LEU A 140 8.91 26.63 8.68
C LEU A 140 7.77 27.50 9.21
N ALA A 141 7.68 27.71 10.52
CA ALA A 141 6.55 28.41 11.16
C ALA A 141 6.31 29.82 10.59
N GLY A 142 7.38 30.56 10.28
CA GLY A 142 7.32 31.90 9.70
C GLY A 142 6.98 31.97 8.20
N LEU A 143 6.97 30.81 7.51
CA LEU A 143 6.68 30.69 6.09
C LEU A 143 5.36 29.93 5.84
N CYS A 144 4.70 29.45 6.89
CA CYS A 144 3.55 28.58 6.77
C CYS A 144 2.25 29.37 6.68
N GLU A 145 1.62 29.39 5.50
CA GLU A 145 0.40 30.12 5.25
C GLU A 145 -0.77 29.62 6.11
N SER A 146 -0.95 28.30 6.25
CA SER A 146 -2.01 27.77 7.11
C SER A 146 -1.83 28.15 8.59
N ARG A 147 -0.60 28.34 9.07
CA ARG A 147 -0.34 28.85 10.43
C ARG A 147 -0.70 30.33 10.54
N HIS A 148 -0.33 31.14 9.56
CA HIS A 148 -0.67 32.57 9.53
C HIS A 148 -2.20 32.77 9.55
N LEU A 149 -2.94 31.93 8.85
CA LEU A 149 -4.40 31.95 8.79
C LEU A 149 -5.08 31.25 9.98
N GLY A 150 -4.35 30.53 10.82
CA GLY A 150 -4.90 29.77 11.95
C GLY A 150 -5.62 28.47 11.57
N ILE A 151 -5.47 28.01 10.32
CA ILE A 151 -6.19 26.86 9.73
C ILE A 151 -5.35 25.60 9.57
N GLN A 152 -4.21 25.49 10.23
CA GLN A 152 -3.29 24.33 10.09
C GLN A 152 -3.92 22.98 10.45
N ASN A 153 -5.02 22.97 11.19
CA ASN A 153 -5.77 21.76 11.52
C ASN A 153 -6.80 21.38 10.44
N GLU A 154 -7.11 22.30 9.52
CA GLU A 154 -8.00 22.10 8.39
C GLU A 154 -7.25 21.61 7.15
N ARG A 155 -5.92 21.57 7.20
CA ARG A 155 -5.06 21.08 6.13
C ARG A 155 -4.31 19.81 6.58
N PRO A 156 -4.11 18.85 5.66
CA PRO A 156 -4.61 18.80 4.28
C PRO A 156 -6.13 18.61 4.22
N VAL A 157 -6.77 19.10 3.15
CA VAL A 157 -8.18 18.83 2.88
C VAL A 157 -8.33 17.35 2.57
N PRO A 158 -9.20 16.61 3.28
CA PRO A 158 -9.41 15.19 3.01
C PRO A 158 -10.18 15.00 1.69
N GLY A 159 -9.82 13.98 0.93
CA GLY A 159 -10.62 13.52 -0.19
C GLY A 159 -11.93 12.84 0.24
N LYS A 160 -12.75 12.47 -0.72
CA LYS A 160 -13.96 11.68 -0.45
C LYS A 160 -13.56 10.36 0.23
N LYS A 161 -14.19 10.07 1.37
CA LYS A 161 -14.03 8.77 2.01
C LYS A 161 -14.66 7.69 1.12
N ALA A 162 -13.91 6.63 0.84
CA ALA A 162 -14.50 5.45 0.24
C ALA A 162 -15.61 4.91 1.16
N ALA A 163 -16.71 4.47 0.56
CA ALA A 163 -17.74 3.78 1.32
C ALA A 163 -17.14 2.50 1.91
N VAL A 164 -17.38 2.27 3.20
CA VAL A 164 -17.01 1.00 3.84
C VAL A 164 -18.06 -0.02 3.44
N THR A 165 -17.65 -1.08 2.75
CA THR A 165 -18.50 -2.22 2.44
C THR A 165 -18.30 -3.25 3.55
N GLN A 166 -19.36 -3.60 4.24
CA GLN A 166 -19.36 -4.74 5.16
C GLN A 166 -19.63 -6.00 4.34
N LEU A 167 -18.71 -6.96 4.45
CA LEU A 167 -18.86 -8.27 3.84
C LEU A 167 -18.96 -9.31 4.97
N GLU A 168 -19.95 -10.18 4.87
CA GLU A 168 -20.03 -11.39 5.67
C GLU A 168 -19.49 -12.53 4.81
N VAL A 169 -18.45 -13.18 5.29
CA VAL A 169 -17.75 -14.26 4.57
C VAL A 169 -17.74 -15.49 5.44
N VAL A 170 -18.03 -16.63 4.85
CA VAL A 170 -18.00 -17.92 5.52
C VAL A 170 -16.94 -18.82 4.90
N CYS A 171 -16.36 -19.71 5.70
CA CYS A 171 -15.51 -20.79 5.21
C CYS A 171 -15.82 -22.09 5.95
N GLY A 172 -15.67 -23.21 5.26
CA GLY A 172 -15.89 -24.53 5.81
C GLY A 172 -14.57 -25.26 6.07
N VAL A 173 -14.37 -25.76 7.29
CA VAL A 173 -13.23 -26.62 7.63
C VAL A 173 -13.68 -28.08 7.60
N LEU A 174 -13.30 -28.81 6.55
CA LEU A 174 -13.58 -30.25 6.43
C LEU A 174 -12.44 -31.05 7.06
N LEU A 175 -12.81 -31.90 8.01
CA LEU A 175 -11.91 -32.84 8.66
C LEU A 175 -12.21 -34.26 8.18
N HIS A 176 -11.20 -34.97 7.71
CA HIS A 176 -11.28 -36.38 7.32
C HIS A 176 -10.01 -37.10 7.70
N GLU A 177 -10.09 -38.17 8.48
CA GLU A 177 -8.95 -38.99 8.93
C GLU A 177 -7.78 -38.18 9.53
N GLY A 178 -8.10 -37.16 10.34
CA GLY A 178 -7.10 -36.29 11.00
C GLY A 178 -6.45 -35.26 10.07
N LYS A 179 -6.92 -35.12 8.84
CA LYS A 179 -6.46 -34.13 7.86
C LYS A 179 -7.52 -33.07 7.65
N VAL A 180 -7.10 -31.86 7.29
CA VAL A 180 -7.98 -30.76 6.85
C VAL A 180 -7.92 -30.61 5.35
N PHE A 181 -9.07 -30.33 4.74
CA PHE A 181 -9.12 -29.96 3.33
C PHE A 181 -8.78 -28.47 3.18
N ILE A 182 -7.84 -28.17 2.30
CA ILE A 182 -7.49 -26.81 1.88
C ILE A 182 -7.37 -26.78 0.36
N GLN A 183 -7.63 -25.63 -0.23
CA GLN A 183 -7.47 -25.39 -1.66
C GLN A 183 -6.57 -24.18 -1.91
N ARG A 184 -6.08 -24.04 -3.13
CA ARG A 184 -5.30 -22.89 -3.54
C ARG A 184 -6.19 -21.90 -4.27
N ARG A 185 -6.26 -20.64 -3.79
CA ARG A 185 -7.01 -19.57 -4.45
C ARG A 185 -6.58 -19.39 -5.89
N ASN A 186 -7.56 -19.04 -6.75
CA ASN A 186 -7.25 -18.67 -8.12
C ASN A 186 -6.28 -17.48 -8.13
N GLU A 187 -5.25 -17.54 -8.99
CA GLU A 187 -4.19 -16.51 -9.04
C GLU A 187 -4.71 -15.11 -9.42
N LYS A 188 -5.88 -15.03 -10.08
CA LYS A 188 -6.51 -13.77 -10.49
C LYS A 188 -7.35 -13.13 -9.37
N ASP A 189 -7.64 -13.84 -8.31
CA ASP A 189 -8.46 -13.36 -7.20
C ASP A 189 -7.65 -12.52 -6.20
N VAL A 190 -8.38 -11.86 -5.30
CA VAL A 190 -7.78 -11.20 -4.14
C VAL A 190 -7.03 -12.26 -3.32
N TRP A 191 -5.72 -12.03 -3.08
CA TRP A 191 -4.78 -13.00 -2.47
C TRP A 191 -4.59 -14.30 -3.26
N GLY A 192 -4.68 -14.26 -4.58
CA GLY A 192 -4.46 -15.41 -5.45
C GLY A 192 -3.20 -16.20 -5.12
N GLY A 193 -3.31 -17.53 -5.26
CA GLY A 193 -2.24 -18.48 -5.00
C GLY A 193 -1.98 -18.81 -3.53
N LEU A 194 -2.68 -18.19 -2.56
CA LEU A 194 -2.62 -18.59 -1.16
C LEU A 194 -3.52 -19.81 -0.90
N TRP A 195 -3.18 -20.56 0.16
CA TRP A 195 -4.01 -21.65 0.64
C TRP A 195 -5.16 -21.12 1.49
N GLU A 196 -6.35 -21.68 1.31
CA GLU A 196 -7.54 -21.29 2.03
C GLU A 196 -8.45 -22.50 2.31
N PHE A 197 -9.38 -22.30 3.22
CA PHE A 197 -10.54 -23.16 3.34
C PHE A 197 -11.59 -22.72 2.33
N PRO A 198 -12.30 -23.65 1.64
CA PRO A 198 -13.37 -23.29 0.72
C PRO A 198 -14.46 -22.44 1.40
N GLY A 199 -14.94 -21.43 0.68
CA GLY A 199 -15.99 -20.53 1.17
C GLY A 199 -16.00 -19.20 0.44
N GLY A 200 -17.01 -18.37 0.76
CA GLY A 200 -17.22 -17.09 0.08
C GLY A 200 -18.18 -16.18 0.81
N CYS A 201 -18.74 -15.22 0.09
CA CYS A 201 -19.68 -14.25 0.68
C CYS A 201 -21.04 -14.87 0.93
N VAL A 202 -21.66 -14.50 2.06
CA VAL A 202 -23.08 -14.78 2.31
C VAL A 202 -23.93 -13.90 1.41
N GLU A 203 -24.83 -14.51 0.65
CA GLU A 203 -25.73 -13.79 -0.24
C GLU A 203 -26.98 -13.24 0.49
N PRO A 204 -27.64 -12.22 -0.05
CA PRO A 204 -28.84 -11.67 0.56
C PRO A 204 -29.95 -12.73 0.76
N GLY A 205 -30.37 -12.93 2.02
CA GLY A 205 -31.39 -13.90 2.39
C GLY A 205 -30.90 -15.32 2.65
N GLU A 206 -29.59 -15.54 2.57
CA GLU A 206 -28.92 -16.80 2.86
C GLU A 206 -28.44 -16.84 4.31
N THR A 207 -28.48 -18.01 4.97
CA THR A 207 -27.80 -18.19 6.25
C THR A 207 -26.33 -18.57 6.05
N PRO A 208 -25.45 -18.35 7.05
CA PRO A 208 -24.05 -18.77 6.96
C PRO A 208 -23.87 -20.25 6.60
N GLU A 209 -24.73 -21.13 7.11
CA GLU A 209 -24.70 -22.57 6.84
C GLU A 209 -25.10 -22.88 5.39
N GLN A 210 -26.08 -22.16 4.86
CA GLN A 210 -26.47 -22.27 3.45
C GLN A 210 -25.34 -21.81 2.54
N ALA A 211 -24.71 -20.67 2.86
CA ALA A 211 -23.58 -20.14 2.12
C ALA A 211 -22.41 -21.13 2.06
N VAL A 212 -21.99 -21.69 3.20
CA VAL A 212 -20.92 -22.70 3.22
C VAL A 212 -21.27 -23.90 2.33
N THR A 213 -22.52 -24.37 2.39
CA THR A 213 -22.93 -25.55 1.60
C THR A 213 -22.93 -25.25 0.11
N ARG A 214 -23.38 -24.05 -0.30
CA ARG A 214 -23.36 -23.57 -1.69
C ARG A 214 -21.93 -23.43 -2.19
N GLU A 215 -21.09 -22.69 -1.48
CA GLU A 215 -19.68 -22.43 -1.84
C GLU A 215 -18.88 -23.74 -2.00
N TRP A 216 -19.07 -24.71 -1.10
CA TRP A 216 -18.43 -26.02 -1.22
C TRP A 216 -18.88 -26.77 -2.46
N MET A 217 -20.14 -26.66 -2.84
CA MET A 217 -20.61 -27.30 -4.07
C MET A 217 -20.07 -26.60 -5.31
N GLU A 218 -19.93 -25.27 -5.30
CA GLU A 218 -19.43 -24.48 -6.41
C GLU A 218 -17.90 -24.65 -6.60
N GLU A 219 -17.14 -24.58 -5.50
CA GLU A 219 -15.67 -24.59 -5.57
C GLU A 219 -15.07 -26.00 -5.60
N VAL A 220 -15.70 -26.95 -4.89
CA VAL A 220 -15.12 -28.29 -4.66
C VAL A 220 -15.94 -29.40 -5.36
N GLY A 221 -17.22 -29.14 -5.67
CA GLY A 221 -18.08 -30.05 -6.45
C GLY A 221 -18.73 -31.16 -5.64
N PHE A 222 -18.71 -31.15 -4.31
CA PHE A 222 -19.44 -32.10 -3.48
C PHE A 222 -20.15 -31.44 -2.30
N LYS A 223 -21.22 -32.09 -1.82
CA LYS A 223 -22.01 -31.62 -0.69
C LYS A 223 -21.32 -31.92 0.62
N VAL A 224 -21.36 -30.97 1.53
CA VAL A 224 -20.90 -31.10 2.90
C VAL A 224 -22.07 -30.99 3.89
N ALA A 225 -21.97 -31.62 5.04
CA ALA A 225 -22.90 -31.46 6.15
C ALA A 225 -22.24 -30.63 7.25
N ILE A 226 -22.94 -29.61 7.71
CA ILE A 226 -22.46 -28.75 8.80
C ILE A 226 -22.60 -29.51 10.12
N VAL A 227 -21.50 -29.67 10.83
CA VAL A 227 -21.47 -30.31 12.15
C VAL A 227 -21.67 -29.28 13.25
N ARG A 228 -20.93 -28.16 13.20
CA ARG A 228 -21.04 -27.07 14.18
C ARG A 228 -20.34 -25.81 13.66
N PRO A 229 -20.74 -24.63 14.11
CA PRO A 229 -19.92 -23.42 13.91
C PRO A 229 -18.62 -23.51 14.73
N LEU A 230 -17.59 -22.86 14.26
CA LEU A 230 -16.30 -22.75 14.96
C LEU A 230 -16.18 -21.40 15.68
N ASP A 231 -15.99 -20.32 14.93
CA ASP A 231 -15.78 -18.98 15.47
C ASP A 231 -16.16 -17.89 14.46
N VAL A 232 -16.30 -16.66 14.94
CA VAL A 232 -16.53 -15.46 14.12
C VAL A 232 -15.37 -14.49 14.31
N ILE A 233 -14.63 -14.25 13.23
CA ILE A 233 -13.49 -13.35 13.23
C ILE A 233 -13.91 -12.04 12.53
N ARG A 234 -13.69 -10.90 13.19
CA ARG A 234 -13.88 -9.57 12.57
C ARG A 234 -12.54 -9.01 12.14
N HIS A 235 -12.44 -8.65 10.87
CA HIS A 235 -11.24 -8.08 10.30
C HIS A 235 -11.56 -6.82 9.50
N ASN A 236 -10.66 -5.81 9.55
CA ASN A 236 -10.74 -4.58 8.77
C ASN A 236 -9.54 -4.53 7.83
N TYR A 237 -9.80 -4.31 6.55
CA TYR A 237 -8.77 -4.14 5.52
C TYR A 237 -8.50 -2.66 5.22
#